data_d69dc67e937ece7ea0b487763df0b222
#
_entry.id   d69dc67e937ece7ea0b487763df0b222
#
_cell.length_a   1.000
_cell.length_b   1.000
_cell.length_c   1.000
_cell.angle_alpha   90.00
_cell.angle_beta   90.00
_cell.angle_gamma   90.00
#
_symmetry.space_group_name_H-M   'P 1'
#
loop_
_entity.id
_entity.type
_entity.pdbx_description
1 polymer ?
#
loop_
_entity_poly.entity_id
_entity_poly.type
_entity_poly.pdbx_seq_one_letter_code
_entity_poly.pdbx_strand_id
1 'polypeptide(L)'
;SLAPIAPMLTAAERAFGGGHVGRVYVFNPGDAASVVTVYQSDADSIGYMRGQASFDGATGRLLKSWVERRPAMRTYQVIYGLHMARFAPMATRWLYVLGGAMLTLAISTGMVLWIAKRRERQPLSIGNRILERLNVGVITGVPLGAVAYFIANRLLPIGMAGRPEAEVSVALWTAAAAVLA
;
A
#
# COMPACT_ATOMS: atom_id res chain seq x y z
N SER A 1 -31.58 -12.20 -10.28
CA SER A 1 -30.49 -12.20 -11.30
C SER A 1 -29.86 -10.82 -11.35
N LEU A 2 -28.55 -10.77 -11.60
CA LEU A 2 -27.82 -9.51 -11.76
C LEU A 2 -28.14 -8.90 -13.13
N ALA A 3 -28.39 -7.59 -13.19
CA ALA A 3 -28.58 -6.85 -14.41
C ALA A 3 -27.25 -6.76 -15.22
N PRO A 4 -27.30 -6.52 -16.53
CA PRO A 4 -26.10 -6.40 -17.36
C PRO A 4 -25.15 -5.32 -16.82
N ILE A 5 -23.88 -5.65 -16.60
CA ILE A 5 -22.89 -4.73 -16.03
C ILE A 5 -22.42 -3.67 -17.06
N ALA A 6 -22.34 -4.01 -18.33
CA ALA A 6 -21.81 -3.11 -19.35
C ALA A 6 -22.50 -1.73 -19.43
N PRO A 7 -23.85 -1.62 -19.39
CA PRO A 7 -24.52 -0.32 -19.31
C PRO A 7 -24.18 0.48 -18.04
N MET A 8 -23.96 -0.22 -16.90
CA MET A 8 -23.58 0.43 -15.64
C MET A 8 -22.16 1.03 -15.75
N LEU A 9 -21.22 0.36 -16.41
CA LEU A 9 -19.87 0.87 -16.64
C LEU A 9 -19.91 2.15 -17.48
N THR A 10 -20.62 2.14 -18.58
CA THR A 10 -20.79 3.33 -19.45
C THR A 10 -21.46 4.49 -18.71
N ALA A 11 -22.44 4.19 -17.85
CA ALA A 11 -23.08 5.22 -17.02
C ALA A 11 -22.13 5.77 -15.95
N ALA A 12 -21.28 4.93 -15.36
CA ALA A 12 -20.26 5.33 -14.39
C ALA A 12 -19.21 6.25 -15.04
N GLU A 13 -18.70 5.91 -16.23
CA GLU A 13 -17.72 6.75 -16.94
C GLU A 13 -18.28 8.16 -17.26
N ARG A 14 -19.55 8.23 -17.66
CA ARG A 14 -20.23 9.54 -17.82
C ARG A 14 -20.34 10.29 -16.51
N ALA A 15 -20.68 9.61 -15.42
CA ALA A 15 -20.77 10.22 -14.09
C ALA A 15 -19.42 10.71 -13.56
N PHE A 16 -18.31 10.09 -13.98
CA PHE A 16 -16.95 10.53 -13.66
C PHE A 16 -16.45 11.71 -14.49
N GLY A 17 -17.20 12.12 -15.51
CA GLY A 17 -16.81 13.20 -16.41
C GLY A 17 -15.79 12.76 -17.46
N GLY A 18 -15.87 11.52 -17.93
CA GLY A 18 -15.00 10.91 -18.96
C GLY A 18 -13.81 10.12 -18.43
N GLY A 19 -13.76 9.83 -17.12
CA GLY A 19 -12.74 8.95 -16.54
C GLY A 19 -13.07 7.49 -16.77
N HIS A 20 -12.03 6.63 -16.90
CA HIS A 20 -12.19 5.20 -17.12
C HIS A 20 -12.61 4.46 -15.85
N VAL A 21 -13.27 3.32 -16.02
CA VAL A 21 -13.57 2.38 -14.94
C VAL A 21 -12.28 1.67 -14.50
N GLY A 22 -12.04 1.64 -13.19
CA GLY A 22 -10.89 0.96 -12.61
C GLY A 22 -11.25 -0.34 -11.91
N ARG A 23 -12.24 -0.29 -11.01
CA ARG A 23 -12.65 -1.44 -10.19
C ARG A 23 -14.16 -1.53 -10.08
N VAL A 24 -14.66 -2.76 -10.04
CA VAL A 24 -16.07 -3.06 -9.86
C VAL A 24 -16.21 -4.01 -8.69
N TYR A 25 -17.08 -3.68 -7.76
CA TYR A 25 -17.46 -4.54 -6.64
C TYR A 25 -18.94 -4.87 -6.73
N VAL A 26 -19.27 -6.13 -6.57
CA VAL A 26 -20.66 -6.61 -6.50
C VAL A 26 -20.90 -7.08 -5.08
N PHE A 27 -21.78 -6.40 -4.37
CA PHE A 27 -22.20 -6.77 -3.03
C PHE A 27 -23.50 -7.57 -3.11
N ASN A 28 -23.65 -8.61 -2.29
CA ASN A 28 -24.80 -9.51 -2.23
C ASN A 28 -25.26 -10.01 -3.62
N PRO A 29 -24.38 -10.66 -4.41
CA PRO A 29 -24.72 -11.11 -5.76
C PRO A 29 -25.89 -12.12 -5.71
N GLY A 30 -26.91 -11.88 -6.52
CA GLY A 30 -28.10 -12.75 -6.59
C GLY A 30 -29.23 -12.39 -5.62
N ASP A 31 -29.00 -11.46 -4.70
CA ASP A 31 -30.02 -10.93 -3.79
C ASP A 31 -30.78 -9.74 -4.41
N ALA A 32 -31.98 -9.47 -3.90
CA ALA A 32 -32.74 -8.25 -4.23
C ALA A 32 -32.05 -6.99 -3.73
N ALA A 33 -31.24 -7.08 -2.67
CA ALA A 33 -30.40 -6.01 -2.13
C ALA A 33 -28.99 -5.94 -2.79
N SER A 34 -28.80 -6.53 -3.97
CA SER A 34 -27.55 -6.48 -4.69
C SER A 34 -27.17 -5.06 -5.11
N VAL A 35 -25.93 -4.67 -4.86
CA VAL A 35 -25.37 -3.36 -5.24
C VAL A 35 -24.09 -3.55 -6.03
N VAL A 36 -24.02 -2.92 -7.20
CA VAL A 36 -22.81 -2.85 -8.01
C VAL A 36 -22.15 -1.49 -7.80
N THR A 37 -20.95 -1.48 -7.26
CA THR A 37 -20.19 -0.25 -7.03
C THR A 37 -18.99 -0.19 -7.97
N VAL A 38 -18.94 0.87 -8.75
CA VAL A 38 -17.91 1.13 -9.76
C VAL A 38 -17.03 2.27 -9.28
N TYR A 39 -15.72 2.07 -9.30
CA TYR A 39 -14.73 3.08 -8.96
C TYR A 39 -13.97 3.55 -10.20
N GLN A 40 -13.68 4.84 -10.25
CA GLN A 40 -12.85 5.43 -11.29
C GLN A 40 -11.43 4.83 -11.24
N SER A 41 -10.78 4.73 -12.40
CA SER A 41 -9.42 4.22 -12.53
C SER A 41 -8.41 5.11 -11.81
N ASP A 42 -7.55 4.49 -11.00
CA ASP A 42 -6.44 5.17 -10.36
C ASP A 42 -5.33 5.55 -11.38
N ALA A 43 -5.36 4.97 -12.60
CA ALA A 43 -4.42 5.29 -13.66
C ALA A 43 -4.71 6.62 -14.37
N ASP A 44 -5.95 7.12 -14.28
CA ASP A 44 -6.37 8.34 -14.96
C ASP A 44 -5.76 9.62 -14.38
N SER A 45 -5.27 9.56 -13.14
CA SER A 45 -4.70 10.72 -12.47
C SER A 45 -3.88 10.34 -11.24
N ILE A 46 -3.10 11.32 -10.74
CA ILE A 46 -2.33 11.17 -9.50
C ILE A 46 -3.25 10.93 -8.28
N GLY A 47 -4.48 11.50 -8.29
CA GLY A 47 -5.43 11.36 -7.17
C GLY A 47 -6.03 9.96 -7.08
N TYR A 48 -5.97 9.36 -5.90
CA TYR A 48 -6.55 8.04 -5.59
C TYR A 48 -8.05 8.13 -5.29
N MET A 49 -8.85 7.16 -5.76
CA MET A 49 -10.30 7.03 -5.49
C MET A 49 -11.10 8.32 -5.74
N ARG A 50 -10.96 8.93 -6.90
CA ARG A 50 -11.60 10.24 -7.23
C ARG A 50 -13.10 10.15 -7.42
N GLY A 51 -13.61 9.08 -7.99
CA GLY A 51 -15.02 8.91 -8.32
C GLY A 51 -15.55 7.53 -7.97
N GLN A 52 -16.82 7.49 -7.58
CA GLN A 52 -17.57 6.29 -7.29
C GLN A 52 -18.99 6.43 -7.83
N ALA A 53 -19.51 5.35 -8.42
CA ALA A 53 -20.92 5.22 -8.82
C ALA A 53 -21.45 3.89 -8.30
N SER A 54 -22.60 3.90 -7.65
CA SER A 54 -23.27 2.72 -7.13
C SER A 54 -24.60 2.53 -7.84
N PHE A 55 -24.86 1.29 -8.25
CA PHE A 55 -26.03 0.89 -9.02
C PHE A 55 -26.79 -0.21 -8.26
N ASP A 56 -28.09 -0.23 -8.42
CA ASP A 56 -28.93 -1.37 -8.05
C ASP A 56 -28.56 -2.56 -8.91
N GLY A 57 -28.14 -3.66 -8.26
CA GLY A 57 -27.64 -4.84 -8.98
C GLY A 57 -28.72 -5.60 -9.74
N ALA A 58 -29.98 -5.52 -9.32
CA ALA A 58 -31.08 -6.20 -9.96
C ALA A 58 -31.63 -5.45 -11.20
N THR A 59 -31.68 -4.11 -11.12
CA THR A 59 -32.29 -3.27 -12.15
C THR A 59 -31.27 -2.49 -13.01
N GLY A 60 -30.05 -2.35 -12.54
CA GLY A 60 -29.02 -1.51 -13.19
C GLY A 60 -29.20 -0.03 -12.99
N ARG A 61 -30.17 0.41 -12.16
CA ARG A 61 -30.47 1.82 -11.91
C ARG A 61 -29.36 2.46 -11.07
N LEU A 62 -28.90 3.65 -11.47
CA LEU A 62 -27.94 4.44 -10.69
C LEU A 62 -28.59 4.86 -9.36
N LEU A 63 -28.00 4.46 -8.24
CA LEU A 63 -28.42 4.82 -6.89
C LEU A 63 -27.73 6.09 -6.41
N LYS A 64 -26.40 6.16 -6.59
CA LYS A 64 -25.59 7.28 -6.14
C LYS A 64 -24.32 7.38 -7.00
N SER A 65 -23.93 8.61 -7.30
CA SER A 65 -22.61 8.89 -7.84
C SER A 65 -22.01 10.12 -7.17
N TRP A 66 -20.71 10.12 -7.01
CA TRP A 66 -19.98 11.28 -6.53
C TRP A 66 -18.55 11.29 -7.05
N VAL A 67 -18.01 12.47 -7.21
CA VAL A 67 -16.60 12.75 -7.50
C VAL A 67 -16.11 13.71 -6.44
N GLU A 68 -14.98 13.39 -5.81
CA GLU A 68 -14.45 14.23 -4.74
C GLU A 68 -13.96 15.58 -5.29
N ARG A 69 -14.48 16.65 -4.72
CA ARG A 69 -14.17 18.04 -5.12
C ARG A 69 -13.63 18.90 -3.99
N ARG A 70 -13.72 18.43 -2.73
CA ARG A 70 -13.26 19.19 -1.56
C ARG A 70 -11.74 19.32 -1.59
N PRO A 71 -11.16 20.54 -1.45
CA PRO A 71 -9.71 20.76 -1.58
C PRO A 71 -8.87 19.92 -0.62
N ALA A 72 -9.23 19.87 0.66
CA ALA A 72 -8.51 19.10 1.66
C ALA A 72 -8.47 17.61 1.33
N MET A 73 -9.60 17.02 0.90
CA MET A 73 -9.68 15.63 0.52
C MET A 73 -8.91 15.34 -0.78
N ARG A 74 -8.94 16.27 -1.74
CA ARG A 74 -8.12 16.17 -2.95
C ARG A 74 -6.63 16.17 -2.65
N THR A 75 -6.18 17.02 -1.71
CA THR A 75 -4.78 17.01 -1.25
C THR A 75 -4.41 15.66 -0.66
N TYR A 76 -5.24 15.12 0.23
CA TYR A 76 -5.06 13.76 0.76
C TYR A 76 -4.97 12.72 -0.35
N GLN A 77 -5.89 12.75 -1.31
CA GLN A 77 -5.92 11.80 -2.44
C GLN A 77 -4.66 11.88 -3.31
N VAL A 78 -4.12 13.08 -3.53
CA VAL A 78 -2.88 13.28 -4.28
C VAL A 78 -1.69 12.74 -3.52
N ILE A 79 -1.54 13.05 -2.22
CA ILE A 79 -0.46 12.53 -1.38
C ILE A 79 -0.49 11.00 -1.34
N TYR A 80 -1.69 10.43 -1.13
CA TYR A 80 -1.87 8.99 -1.11
C TYR A 80 -1.59 8.35 -2.48
N GLY A 81 -2.06 8.98 -3.56
CA GLY A 81 -1.82 8.53 -4.93
C GLY A 81 -0.34 8.54 -5.31
N LEU A 82 0.39 9.58 -4.91
CA LEU A 82 1.85 9.65 -5.05
C LEU A 82 2.52 8.50 -4.29
N HIS A 83 2.12 8.25 -3.05
CA HIS A 83 2.69 7.15 -2.26
C HIS A 83 2.46 5.78 -2.92
N MET A 84 1.27 5.55 -3.46
CA MET A 84 0.90 4.28 -4.11
C MET A 84 1.44 4.12 -5.52
N ALA A 85 1.81 5.20 -6.20
CA ALA A 85 2.35 5.24 -7.58
C ALA A 85 1.54 4.44 -8.63
N ARG A 86 0.23 4.25 -8.43
CA ARG A 86 -0.64 3.46 -9.34
C ARG A 86 -0.86 4.12 -10.69
N PHE A 87 -0.83 5.45 -10.75
CA PHE A 87 -0.89 6.24 -11.98
C PHE A 87 0.38 6.13 -12.81
N ALA A 88 1.48 5.66 -12.22
CA ALA A 88 2.80 5.77 -12.81
C ALA A 88 3.07 4.65 -13.83
N PRO A 89 3.57 4.97 -15.02
CA PRO A 89 4.09 3.98 -15.95
C PRO A 89 5.33 3.27 -15.37
N MET A 90 5.72 2.14 -15.99
CA MET A 90 6.78 1.28 -15.47
C MET A 90 8.09 2.04 -15.18
N ALA A 91 8.50 2.95 -16.05
CA ALA A 91 9.71 3.75 -15.86
C ALA A 91 9.66 4.60 -14.56
N THR A 92 8.53 5.25 -14.30
CA THR A 92 8.35 6.04 -13.08
C THR A 92 8.36 5.16 -11.83
N ARG A 93 7.79 3.94 -11.88
CA ARG A 93 7.86 2.98 -10.77
C ARG A 93 9.29 2.60 -10.44
N TRP A 94 10.16 2.41 -11.44
CA TRP A 94 11.58 2.19 -11.22
C TRP A 94 12.27 3.39 -10.53
N LEU A 95 11.90 4.63 -10.89
CA LEU A 95 12.39 5.82 -10.17
C LEU A 95 11.97 5.81 -8.70
N TYR A 96 10.77 5.38 -8.37
CA TYR A 96 10.34 5.21 -6.97
C TYR A 96 11.18 4.15 -6.24
N VAL A 97 11.46 3.02 -6.86
CA VAL A 97 12.31 1.97 -6.27
C VAL A 97 13.73 2.50 -6.02
N LEU A 98 14.34 3.15 -7.02
CA LEU A 98 15.68 3.72 -6.91
C LEU A 98 15.72 4.84 -5.86
N GLY A 99 14.76 5.75 -5.88
CA GLY A 99 14.65 6.84 -4.91
C GLY A 99 14.47 6.31 -3.48
N GLY A 100 13.63 5.30 -3.29
CA GLY A 100 13.45 4.62 -2.00
C GLY A 100 14.74 3.95 -1.50
N ALA A 101 15.44 3.25 -2.39
CA ALA A 101 16.73 2.63 -2.07
C ALA A 101 17.78 3.68 -1.68
N MET A 102 17.90 4.75 -2.45
CA MET A 102 18.83 5.84 -2.15
C MET A 102 18.49 6.52 -0.82
N LEU A 103 17.22 6.77 -0.54
CA LEU A 103 16.78 7.35 0.73
C LEU A 103 17.10 6.42 1.90
N THR A 104 16.85 5.13 1.75
CA THR A 104 17.19 4.12 2.78
C THR A 104 18.69 4.10 3.04
N LEU A 105 19.54 4.13 2.00
CA LEU A 105 20.99 4.20 2.14
C LEU A 105 21.43 5.51 2.82
N ALA A 106 20.85 6.65 2.46
CA ALA A 106 21.18 7.93 3.05
C ALA A 106 20.83 7.97 4.55
N ILE A 107 19.65 7.49 4.93
CA ILE A 107 19.22 7.40 6.33
C ILE A 107 20.13 6.43 7.11
N SER A 108 20.38 5.25 6.57
CA SER A 108 21.25 4.23 7.21
C SER A 108 22.66 4.76 7.42
N THR A 109 23.24 5.39 6.41
CA THR A 109 24.58 6.01 6.49
C THR A 109 24.61 7.14 7.52
N GLY A 110 23.58 7.99 7.51
CA GLY A 110 23.44 9.08 8.49
C GLY A 110 23.36 8.56 9.93
N MET A 111 22.61 7.48 10.16
CA MET A 111 22.52 6.84 11.48
C MET A 111 23.85 6.25 11.94
N VAL A 112 24.59 5.57 11.04
CA VAL A 112 25.93 5.03 11.33
C VAL A 112 26.89 6.15 11.70
N LEU A 113 26.95 7.23 10.89
CA LEU A 113 27.80 8.39 11.17
C LEU A 113 27.44 9.08 12.50
N TRP A 114 26.14 9.22 12.77
CA TRP A 114 25.68 9.82 14.02
C TRP A 114 26.14 9.01 15.24
N ILE A 115 26.02 7.69 15.19
CA ILE A 115 26.46 6.79 16.27
C ILE A 115 27.98 6.83 16.41
N ALA A 116 28.73 6.80 15.30
CA ALA A 116 30.19 6.90 15.33
C ALA A 116 30.64 8.17 16.05
N LYS A 117 30.07 9.31 15.69
CA LYS A 117 30.35 10.60 16.33
C LYS A 117 29.95 10.66 17.84
N ARG A 118 28.86 10.00 18.18
CA ARG A 118 28.40 9.90 19.58
C ARG A 118 29.33 9.01 20.41
N ARG A 119 29.84 7.92 19.83
CA ARG A 119 30.80 7.02 20.46
C ARG A 119 32.12 7.72 20.83
N GLU A 120 32.62 8.62 19.96
CA GLU A 120 33.80 9.43 20.25
C GLU A 120 33.62 10.31 21.49
N ARG A 121 32.41 10.82 21.71
CA ARG A 121 32.11 11.72 22.85
C ARG A 121 31.81 10.98 24.16
N GLN A 122 31.25 9.79 24.09
CA GLN A 122 30.78 9.03 25.26
C GLN A 122 31.00 7.50 25.06
N PRO A 123 32.24 7.02 25.06
CA PRO A 123 32.58 5.66 24.62
C PRO A 123 32.03 4.53 25.50
N LEU A 124 31.81 4.76 26.80
CA LEU A 124 31.47 3.72 27.77
C LEU A 124 30.00 3.73 28.24
N SER A 125 29.12 4.48 27.60
CA SER A 125 27.71 4.55 27.97
C SER A 125 26.94 3.28 27.57
N ILE A 126 26.20 2.68 28.53
CA ILE A 126 25.28 1.57 28.26
C ILE A 126 24.26 1.98 27.17
N GLY A 127 23.77 3.23 27.24
CA GLY A 127 22.84 3.77 26.23
C GLY A 127 23.42 3.75 24.82
N ASN A 128 24.72 4.00 24.66
CA ASN A 128 25.38 3.95 23.33
C ASN A 128 25.45 2.52 22.80
N ARG A 129 25.72 1.53 23.63
CA ARG A 129 25.71 0.12 23.22
C ARG A 129 24.33 -0.34 22.76
N ILE A 130 23.29 0.06 23.48
CA ILE A 130 21.90 -0.24 23.09
C ILE A 130 21.59 0.42 21.76
N LEU A 131 21.93 1.69 21.58
CA LEU A 131 21.71 2.42 20.32
C LEU A 131 22.48 1.82 19.15
N GLU A 132 23.72 1.39 19.34
CA GLU A 132 24.51 0.69 18.32
C GLU A 132 23.83 -0.62 17.86
N ARG A 133 23.41 -1.45 18.81
CA ARG A 133 22.72 -2.70 18.51
C ARG A 133 21.38 -2.47 17.81
N LEU A 134 20.59 -1.53 18.31
CA LEU A 134 19.32 -1.17 17.70
C LEU A 134 19.52 -0.63 16.28
N ASN A 135 20.54 0.20 16.05
CA ASN A 135 20.84 0.73 14.73
C ASN A 135 21.20 -0.37 13.74
N VAL A 136 22.14 -1.24 14.10
CA VAL A 136 22.52 -2.40 13.27
C VAL A 136 21.30 -3.29 13.06
N GLY A 137 20.57 -3.61 14.13
CA GLY A 137 19.39 -4.46 14.05
C GLY A 137 18.28 -3.90 13.15
N VAL A 138 18.02 -2.60 13.19
CA VAL A 138 17.02 -1.96 12.31
C VAL A 138 17.51 -1.93 10.86
N ILE A 139 18.75 -1.50 10.62
CA ILE A 139 19.32 -1.38 9.25
C ILE A 139 19.38 -2.76 8.55
N THR A 140 19.73 -3.81 9.27
CA THR A 140 19.83 -5.17 8.72
C THR A 140 18.55 -5.97 8.90
N GLY A 141 17.91 -5.86 10.05
CA GLY A 141 16.75 -6.69 10.42
C GLY A 141 15.50 -6.37 9.62
N VAL A 142 15.22 -5.08 9.34
CA VAL A 142 14.03 -4.72 8.55
C VAL A 142 14.10 -5.27 7.12
N PRO A 143 15.20 -5.12 6.36
CA PRO A 143 15.32 -5.76 5.05
C PRO A 143 15.29 -7.29 5.10
N LEU A 144 15.95 -7.91 6.09
CA LEU A 144 15.93 -9.35 6.27
C LEU A 144 14.52 -9.86 6.61
N GLY A 145 13.80 -9.16 7.47
CA GLY A 145 12.40 -9.47 7.79
C GLY A 145 11.50 -9.37 6.56
N ALA A 146 11.68 -8.35 5.72
CA ALA A 146 10.94 -8.22 4.47
C ALA A 146 11.23 -9.39 3.51
N VAL A 147 12.50 -9.78 3.34
CA VAL A 147 12.87 -10.94 2.53
C VAL A 147 12.27 -12.22 3.11
N ALA A 148 12.34 -12.41 4.43
CA ALA A 148 11.77 -13.56 5.11
C ALA A 148 10.23 -13.63 4.92
N TYR A 149 9.54 -12.49 4.94
CA TYR A 149 8.12 -12.42 4.61
C TYR A 149 7.82 -12.94 3.21
N PHE A 150 8.55 -12.47 2.19
CA PHE A 150 8.35 -12.93 0.81
C PHE A 150 8.68 -14.40 0.62
N ILE A 151 9.70 -14.91 1.32
CA ILE A 151 10.05 -16.34 1.31
C ILE A 151 8.92 -17.16 1.96
N ALA A 152 8.45 -16.75 3.14
CA ALA A 152 7.35 -17.41 3.83
C ALA A 152 6.07 -17.43 2.98
N ASN A 153 5.76 -16.31 2.32
CA ASN A 153 4.62 -16.22 1.41
C ASN A 153 4.70 -17.21 0.23
N ARG A 154 5.89 -17.63 -0.18
CA ARG A 154 6.08 -18.62 -1.25
C ARG A 154 6.11 -20.06 -0.75
N LEU A 155 6.63 -20.28 0.45
CA LEU A 155 6.88 -21.62 0.99
C LEU A 155 5.72 -22.17 1.82
N LEU A 156 4.94 -21.30 2.49
CA LEU A 156 3.82 -21.75 3.32
C LEU A 156 2.66 -22.26 2.45
N PRO A 157 2.05 -23.40 2.86
CA PRO A 157 0.92 -24.00 2.11
C PRO A 157 -0.26 -23.05 1.96
N ILE A 158 -0.89 -23.02 0.78
CA ILE A 158 -2.01 -22.13 0.45
C ILE A 158 -3.23 -22.37 1.37
N GLY A 159 -3.46 -23.62 1.79
CA GLY A 159 -4.58 -23.99 2.66
C GLY A 159 -4.28 -23.93 4.16
N MET A 160 -3.14 -23.38 4.57
CA MET A 160 -2.77 -23.30 5.99
C MET A 160 -3.67 -22.31 6.73
N ALA A 161 -4.30 -22.77 7.80
CA ALA A 161 -5.05 -21.91 8.73
C ALA A 161 -4.07 -20.94 9.43
N GLY A 162 -4.43 -19.64 9.50
CA GLY A 162 -3.56 -18.63 10.10
C GLY A 162 -2.32 -18.29 9.28
N ARG A 163 -2.32 -18.57 7.97
CA ARG A 163 -1.19 -18.29 7.09
C ARG A 163 -0.73 -16.83 7.10
N PRO A 164 -1.62 -15.81 7.02
CA PRO A 164 -1.19 -14.41 7.07
C PRO A 164 -0.45 -14.06 8.36
N GLU A 165 -0.90 -14.57 9.50
CA GLU A 165 -0.28 -14.38 10.81
C GLU A 165 1.09 -15.06 10.88
N ALA A 166 1.22 -16.26 10.31
CA ALA A 166 2.49 -16.98 10.23
C ALA A 166 3.51 -16.24 9.36
N GLU A 167 3.12 -15.73 8.20
CA GLU A 167 3.99 -14.93 7.32
C GLU A 167 4.52 -13.68 8.04
N VAL A 168 3.65 -12.94 8.74
CA VAL A 168 4.05 -11.77 9.53
C VAL A 168 4.95 -12.17 10.70
N SER A 169 4.65 -13.26 11.40
CA SER A 169 5.46 -13.75 12.51
C SER A 169 6.88 -14.10 12.08
N VAL A 170 7.05 -14.78 10.95
CA VAL A 170 8.38 -15.10 10.40
C VAL A 170 9.17 -13.81 10.13
N ALA A 171 8.54 -12.81 9.53
CA ALA A 171 9.19 -11.52 9.27
C ALA A 171 9.64 -10.82 10.56
N LEU A 172 8.74 -10.73 11.55
CA LEU A 172 9.01 -10.05 12.82
C LEU A 172 10.11 -10.77 13.61
N TRP A 173 10.06 -12.10 13.71
CA TRP A 173 11.10 -12.86 14.42
C TRP A 173 12.45 -12.79 13.73
N THR A 174 12.49 -12.78 12.39
CA THR A 174 13.74 -12.58 11.64
C THR A 174 14.33 -11.20 11.89
N ALA A 175 13.50 -10.14 11.86
CA ALA A 175 13.93 -8.79 12.17
C ALA A 175 14.42 -8.67 13.64
N ALA A 176 13.68 -9.26 14.59
CA ALA A 176 14.06 -9.24 16.00
C ALA A 176 15.37 -10.00 16.28
N ALA A 177 15.59 -11.14 15.63
CA ALA A 177 16.83 -11.92 15.75
C ALA A 177 18.06 -11.09 15.32
N ALA A 178 17.93 -10.29 14.26
CA ALA A 178 19.00 -9.39 13.79
C ALA A 178 19.34 -8.26 14.79
N VAL A 179 18.41 -7.88 15.68
CA VAL A 179 18.68 -6.92 16.77
C VAL A 179 19.47 -7.56 17.91
N LEU A 180 19.26 -8.87 18.10
CA LEU A 180 19.87 -9.63 19.21
C LEU A 180 21.25 -10.20 18.87
N ALA A 181 21.56 -10.32 17.56
CA ALA A 181 22.85 -10.80 17.07
C ALA A 181 23.92 -9.70 17.12
#